data_3b7bdc4cc66e03b12835c0f8c9444df0
#
_entry.id   3b7bdc4cc66e03b12835c0f8c9444df0
#
_cell.length_a   1.000
_cell.length_b   1.000
_cell.length_c   1.000
_cell.angle_alpha   90.00
_cell.angle_beta   90.00
_cell.angle_gamma   90.00
#
_symmetry.space_group_name_H-M   'P 1'
#
loop_
_entity.id
_entity.type
_entity.pdbx_description
1 polymer ?
#
loop_
_entity_poly.entity_id
_entity_poly.type
_entity_poly.pdbx_seq_one_letter_code
_entity_poly.pdbx_strand_id
1 'polypeptide(L)'
;MLIAGSVTAKAGIGSFLRTDVAPPRAPRIVISFSRQLLSLSLCGALVALVALAPRVEGQSVEKLESRKPFAAWSESAQNLRDSIVAKARGQIGTRYKLGGTKPNLALDCSGLVKYVMGALDVMLPRTAQKQATVGQEVPKDLAALKPGDLLTFGRGKRISHIGIYVGEGRMVHASTSQRRVIETRISERSPLIRQWKGVRRLVGAGGVNLRDSLLAFADSVKP
;
A
#
# COMPACT_ATOMS: atom_id res chain seq x y z
N MET A 1 -19.64 56.69 31.65
CA MET A 1 -18.60 56.72 32.76
C MET A 1 -17.45 55.84 32.34
N LEU A 2 -16.32 56.51 32.04
CA LEU A 2 -15.09 55.97 31.56
C LEU A 2 -14.50 54.93 32.54
N ILE A 3 -13.77 53.91 32.07
CA ILE A 3 -12.33 53.79 32.36
C ILE A 3 -11.68 52.85 31.33
N ALA A 4 -10.71 53.41 30.60
CA ALA A 4 -9.74 52.72 29.77
C ALA A 4 -8.66 52.08 30.67
N GLY A 5 -8.23 50.83 30.31
CA GLY A 5 -7.07 50.17 30.91
C GLY A 5 -6.13 49.70 29.81
N SER A 6 -5.17 50.55 29.47
CA SER A 6 -4.03 50.25 28.60
C SER A 6 -3.00 49.43 29.39
N VAL A 7 -2.59 48.26 28.87
CA VAL A 7 -1.41 47.56 29.35
C VAL A 7 -0.44 47.35 28.20
N THR A 8 0.60 48.13 28.18
CA THR A 8 1.79 48.01 27.35
C THR A 8 2.64 46.80 27.83
N ALA A 9 2.88 45.82 26.95
CA ALA A 9 3.84 44.76 27.18
C ALA A 9 5.10 44.97 26.33
N LYS A 10 6.19 45.01 27.05
CA LYS A 10 7.57 45.30 26.72
C LYS A 10 8.18 44.20 25.84
N ALA A 11 8.84 44.60 24.78
CA ALA A 11 9.67 43.74 23.93
C ALA A 11 10.88 43.20 24.72
N GLY A 12 11.04 41.87 24.72
CA GLY A 12 12.24 41.18 25.18
C GLY A 12 12.95 40.56 23.96
N ILE A 13 14.04 41.20 23.57
CA ILE A 13 14.96 40.68 22.54
C ILE A 13 15.85 39.62 23.23
N GLY A 14 15.55 38.35 22.95
CA GLY A 14 16.41 37.23 23.33
C GLY A 14 17.25 36.78 22.12
N SER A 15 18.50 37.13 22.12
CA SER A 15 19.52 36.66 21.18
C SER A 15 19.73 35.15 21.35
N PHE A 16 19.29 34.36 20.40
CA PHE A 16 19.60 32.93 20.36
C PHE A 16 20.90 32.71 19.59
N LEU A 17 21.93 32.31 20.33
CA LEU A 17 23.23 31.89 19.83
C LEU A 17 23.06 30.69 18.87
N ARG A 18 23.47 30.88 17.63
CA ARG A 18 23.56 29.88 16.57
C ARG A 18 24.80 29.02 16.86
N THR A 19 24.63 27.82 17.35
CA THR A 19 25.69 26.83 17.43
C THR A 19 25.78 26.10 16.09
N ASP A 20 26.74 26.49 15.27
CA ASP A 20 27.11 25.77 14.06
C ASP A 20 27.77 24.44 14.45
N VAL A 21 27.01 23.34 14.34
CA VAL A 21 27.55 21.98 14.44
C VAL A 21 27.92 21.53 13.05
N ALA A 22 29.22 21.47 12.78
CA ALA A 22 29.77 20.92 11.55
C ALA A 22 29.47 19.40 11.43
N PRO A 23 29.17 18.87 10.23
CA PRO A 23 28.95 17.44 10.03
C PRO A 23 30.26 16.65 10.18
N PRO A 24 30.19 15.40 10.69
CA PRO A 24 31.36 14.55 10.87
C PRO A 24 31.98 14.15 9.51
N ARG A 25 33.29 14.34 9.38
CA ARG A 25 34.08 13.91 8.23
C ARG A 25 34.13 12.38 8.15
N ALA A 26 33.82 11.86 6.98
CA ALA A 26 34.01 10.46 6.63
C ALA A 26 35.49 10.04 6.69
N PRO A 27 35.82 8.82 7.13
CA PRO A 27 37.20 8.32 7.16
C PRO A 27 37.72 8.08 5.74
N ARG A 28 38.86 8.71 5.43
CA ARG A 28 39.64 8.42 4.22
C ARG A 28 40.35 7.08 4.39
N ILE A 29 39.95 6.10 3.60
CA ILE A 29 40.70 4.85 3.46
C ILE A 29 41.91 5.14 2.55
N VAL A 30 43.10 5.16 3.15
CA VAL A 30 44.37 5.25 2.40
C VAL A 30 44.77 3.81 2.06
N ILE A 31 44.62 3.43 0.80
CA ILE A 31 45.15 2.15 0.30
C ILE A 31 46.61 2.39 -0.07
N SER A 32 47.52 1.90 0.78
CA SER A 32 48.94 1.89 0.51
C SER A 32 49.28 0.76 -0.46
N PHE A 33 49.65 1.13 -1.70
CA PHE A 33 50.21 0.19 -2.65
C PHE A 33 51.70 0.00 -2.38
N SER A 34 52.05 -1.15 -1.72
CA SER A 34 53.43 -1.60 -1.60
C SER A 34 53.83 -2.36 -2.87
N ARG A 35 54.66 -1.77 -3.70
CA ARG A 35 55.33 -2.40 -4.82
C ARG A 35 56.46 -3.30 -4.24
N GLN A 36 56.27 -4.60 -4.24
CA GLN A 36 57.39 -5.51 -4.14
C GLN A 36 57.54 -6.29 -5.45
N LEU A 37 58.61 -5.95 -6.13
CA LEU A 37 59.21 -6.73 -7.22
C LEU A 37 59.75 -8.04 -6.69
N LEU A 38 59.30 -9.16 -7.17
CA LEU A 38 60.08 -10.39 -7.19
C LEU A 38 59.73 -11.17 -8.48
N SER A 39 60.76 -11.26 -9.28
CA SER A 39 60.82 -11.92 -10.54
C SER A 39 60.95 -13.44 -10.40
N LEU A 40 60.55 -14.16 -11.46
CA LEU A 40 61.02 -15.47 -11.91
C LEU A 40 60.56 -16.72 -11.10
N SER A 41 59.46 -17.35 -11.58
CA SER A 41 59.52 -18.74 -12.02
C SER A 41 58.26 -19.08 -12.83
N LEU A 42 58.29 -18.80 -14.09
CA LEU A 42 57.36 -19.31 -15.08
C LEU A 42 57.83 -20.72 -15.45
N CYS A 43 57.07 -21.74 -15.23
CA CYS A 43 56.84 -22.92 -16.06
C CYS A 43 56.31 -24.19 -15.33
N GLY A 44 55.92 -24.12 -14.09
CA GLY A 44 55.47 -25.33 -13.38
C GLY A 44 54.07 -25.32 -12.78
N ALA A 45 53.38 -24.18 -12.78
CA ALA A 45 52.16 -24.01 -12.00
C ALA A 45 50.84 -23.96 -12.83
N LEU A 46 50.91 -24.14 -14.15
CA LEU A 46 49.73 -23.98 -15.00
C LEU A 46 48.82 -25.20 -15.10
N VAL A 47 49.24 -26.37 -14.61
CA VAL A 47 48.45 -27.60 -14.68
C VAL A 47 47.73 -27.91 -13.35
N ALA A 48 48.19 -27.37 -12.21
CA ALA A 48 47.57 -27.63 -10.92
C ALA A 48 46.41 -26.63 -10.55
N LEU A 49 46.23 -25.53 -11.30
CA LEU A 49 45.24 -24.49 -10.99
C LEU A 49 43.83 -24.77 -11.55
N VAL A 50 43.68 -25.80 -12.40
CA VAL A 50 42.37 -26.20 -12.94
C VAL A 50 41.63 -27.16 -12.01
N ALA A 51 42.29 -27.74 -11.02
CA ALA A 51 41.67 -28.71 -10.09
C ALA A 51 41.07 -28.08 -8.81
N LEU A 52 41.28 -26.79 -8.57
CA LEU A 52 40.75 -26.06 -7.40
C LEU A 52 39.78 -24.94 -7.75
N ALA A 53 39.16 -24.97 -8.93
CA ALA A 53 38.00 -24.15 -9.17
C ALA A 53 36.86 -24.62 -8.23
N PRO A 54 36.31 -23.75 -7.40
CA PRO A 54 35.12 -24.14 -6.63
C PRO A 54 34.08 -24.57 -7.66
N ARG A 55 33.67 -25.82 -7.57
CA ARG A 55 32.50 -26.31 -8.30
C ARG A 55 31.33 -25.48 -7.80
N VAL A 56 30.96 -24.49 -8.58
CA VAL A 56 29.68 -23.81 -8.39
C VAL A 56 28.64 -24.86 -8.77
N GLU A 57 28.24 -25.62 -7.75
CA GLU A 57 27.13 -26.54 -7.89
C GLU A 57 25.90 -25.70 -8.27
N GLY A 58 25.43 -25.93 -9.48
CA GLY A 58 24.26 -25.27 -10.06
C GLY A 58 22.95 -25.66 -9.36
N GLN A 59 22.83 -25.32 -8.06
CA GLN A 59 21.62 -25.58 -7.29
C GLN A 59 20.56 -24.47 -7.39
N SER A 60 20.85 -23.37 -8.10
CA SER A 60 19.94 -22.22 -8.14
C SER A 60 19.02 -22.20 -9.37
N VAL A 61 19.31 -22.96 -10.41
CA VAL A 61 18.54 -22.89 -11.67
C VAL A 61 17.43 -23.94 -11.75
N GLU A 62 17.62 -25.14 -11.19
CA GLU A 62 16.61 -26.20 -11.24
C GLU A 62 15.35 -25.91 -10.37
N LYS A 63 15.45 -25.04 -9.34
CA LYS A 63 14.32 -24.73 -8.48
C LYS A 63 13.37 -23.69 -9.07
N LEU A 64 13.75 -23.02 -10.16
CA LEU A 64 12.93 -22.01 -10.82
C LEU A 64 12.02 -22.62 -11.90
N GLU A 65 12.39 -23.76 -12.50
CA GLU A 65 11.60 -24.37 -13.58
C GLU A 65 10.46 -25.27 -13.10
N SER A 66 10.47 -25.74 -11.86
CA SER A 66 9.42 -26.61 -11.33
C SER A 66 8.23 -25.88 -10.69
N ARG A 67 8.26 -24.55 -10.58
CA ARG A 67 7.08 -23.79 -10.16
C ARG A 67 6.09 -23.75 -11.32
N LYS A 68 5.06 -24.58 -11.22
CA LYS A 68 3.93 -24.56 -12.15
C LYS A 68 3.47 -23.09 -12.31
N PRO A 69 3.26 -22.58 -13.53
CA PRO A 69 2.91 -21.18 -13.78
C PRO A 69 1.72 -20.69 -12.93
N PHE A 70 0.77 -21.58 -12.62
CA PHE A 70 -0.34 -21.28 -11.72
C PHE A 70 0.07 -21.00 -10.28
N ALA A 71 1.14 -21.61 -9.76
CA ALA A 71 1.62 -21.33 -8.40
C ALA A 71 2.22 -19.92 -8.30
N ALA A 72 2.99 -19.50 -9.30
CA ALA A 72 3.57 -18.15 -9.34
C ALA A 72 2.48 -17.07 -9.46
N TRP A 73 1.42 -17.31 -10.25
CA TRP A 73 0.28 -16.38 -10.37
C TRP A 73 -0.55 -16.31 -9.08
N SER A 74 -0.73 -17.43 -8.40
CA SER A 74 -1.42 -17.46 -7.11
C SER A 74 -0.66 -16.70 -6.03
N GLU A 75 0.66 -16.85 -5.99
CA GLU A 75 1.55 -16.11 -5.07
C GLU A 75 1.53 -14.61 -5.35
N SER A 76 1.58 -14.21 -6.63
CA SER A 76 1.48 -12.79 -7.02
C SER A 76 0.14 -12.17 -6.60
N ALA A 77 -0.97 -12.88 -6.79
CA ALA A 77 -2.28 -12.39 -6.37
C ALA A 77 -2.40 -12.29 -4.85
N GLN A 78 -1.79 -13.21 -4.11
CA GLN A 78 -1.77 -13.17 -2.65
C GLN A 78 -0.96 -11.97 -2.15
N ASN A 79 0.25 -11.75 -2.68
CA ASN A 79 1.09 -10.60 -2.34
C ASN A 79 0.39 -9.26 -2.59
N LEU A 80 -0.39 -9.16 -3.68
CA LEU A 80 -1.22 -7.97 -3.95
C LEU A 80 -2.32 -7.78 -2.91
N ARG A 81 -3.00 -8.86 -2.49
CA ARG A 81 -4.02 -8.80 -1.44
C ARG A 81 -3.44 -8.36 -0.10
N ASP A 82 -2.28 -8.91 0.26
CA ASP A 82 -1.59 -8.56 1.50
C ASP A 82 -1.16 -7.08 1.50
N SER A 83 -0.71 -6.59 0.35
CA SER A 83 -0.39 -5.17 0.15
C SER A 83 -1.62 -4.27 0.30
N ILE A 84 -2.79 -4.67 -0.24
CA ILE A 84 -4.06 -3.95 -0.07
C ILE A 84 -4.43 -3.88 1.40
N VAL A 85 -4.37 -5.02 2.11
CA VAL A 85 -4.71 -5.11 3.53
C VAL A 85 -3.79 -4.24 4.37
N ALA A 86 -2.48 -4.33 4.16
CA ALA A 86 -1.49 -3.54 4.88
C ALA A 86 -1.72 -2.03 4.67
N LYS A 87 -1.94 -1.60 3.42
CA LYS A 87 -2.22 -0.18 3.12
C LYS A 87 -3.54 0.30 3.69
N ALA A 88 -4.59 -0.52 3.66
CA ALA A 88 -5.87 -0.17 4.25
C ALA A 88 -5.76 -0.02 5.78
N ARG A 89 -5.11 -0.97 6.46
CA ARG A 89 -4.86 -0.93 7.90
C ARG A 89 -3.97 0.23 8.32
N GLY A 90 -2.99 0.60 7.50
CA GLY A 90 -2.13 1.77 7.71
C GLY A 90 -2.87 3.11 7.72
N GLN A 91 -4.14 3.15 7.28
CA GLN A 91 -4.98 4.35 7.37
C GLN A 91 -5.92 4.37 8.58
N ILE A 92 -5.93 3.33 9.42
CA ILE A 92 -6.77 3.31 10.64
C ILE A 92 -6.42 4.52 11.51
N GLY A 93 -7.46 5.22 12.01
CA GLY A 93 -7.32 6.45 12.76
C GLY A 93 -7.38 7.73 11.91
N THR A 94 -7.11 7.68 10.61
CA THR A 94 -7.24 8.84 9.72
C THR A 94 -8.65 9.45 9.81
N ARG A 95 -8.73 10.78 9.97
CA ARG A 95 -9.99 11.51 10.13
C ARG A 95 -10.92 11.29 8.94
N TYR A 96 -12.22 11.10 9.21
CA TYR A 96 -13.25 11.15 8.18
C TYR A 96 -13.54 12.59 7.78
N LYS A 97 -13.56 12.86 6.46
CA LYS A 97 -14.08 14.10 5.88
C LYS A 97 -14.76 13.77 4.56
N LEU A 98 -16.01 14.18 4.39
CA LEU A 98 -16.71 14.03 3.10
C LEU A 98 -15.90 14.73 2.00
N GLY A 99 -15.70 14.06 0.87
CA GLY A 99 -14.81 14.53 -0.20
C GLY A 99 -13.30 14.37 0.09
N GLY A 100 -12.91 13.84 1.24
CA GLY A 100 -11.51 13.67 1.63
C GLY A 100 -10.80 12.62 0.78
N THR A 101 -9.56 12.96 0.35
CA THR A 101 -8.70 12.09 -0.50
C THR A 101 -7.24 12.09 -0.05
N LYS A 102 -6.93 12.78 1.06
CA LYS A 102 -5.54 12.90 1.54
C LYS A 102 -5.26 11.84 2.61
N PRO A 103 -4.37 10.84 2.33
CA PRO A 103 -4.00 9.82 3.30
C PRO A 103 -3.37 10.46 4.55
N ASN A 104 -3.53 9.82 5.70
CA ASN A 104 -3.06 10.24 7.02
C ASN A 104 -3.61 11.61 7.50
N LEU A 105 -4.40 12.30 6.69
CA LEU A 105 -4.99 13.61 7.03
C LEU A 105 -6.52 13.54 7.06
N ALA A 106 -7.16 13.25 5.93
CA ALA A 106 -8.62 13.16 5.84
C ALA A 106 -9.07 12.32 4.64
N LEU A 107 -9.91 11.33 4.87
CA LEU A 107 -10.46 10.42 3.87
C LEU A 107 -11.97 10.27 4.06
N ASP A 108 -12.72 10.15 2.95
CA ASP A 108 -14.05 9.52 2.97
C ASP A 108 -13.97 8.05 2.53
N CYS A 109 -15.09 7.33 2.50
CA CYS A 109 -15.11 5.91 2.20
C CYS A 109 -14.51 5.58 0.82
N SER A 110 -14.91 6.29 -0.22
CA SER A 110 -14.40 6.09 -1.58
C SER A 110 -13.00 6.68 -1.79
N GLY A 111 -12.64 7.72 -1.05
CA GLY A 111 -11.28 8.28 -1.03
C GLY A 111 -10.27 7.32 -0.44
N LEU A 112 -10.63 6.61 0.64
CA LEU A 112 -9.81 5.53 1.21
C LEU A 112 -9.58 4.43 0.18
N VAL A 113 -10.65 3.92 -0.44
CA VAL A 113 -10.54 2.85 -1.46
C VAL A 113 -9.68 3.31 -2.64
N LYS A 114 -9.92 4.52 -3.16
CA LYS A 114 -9.12 5.08 -4.25
C LYS A 114 -7.63 5.19 -3.90
N TYR A 115 -7.31 5.64 -2.69
CA TYR A 115 -5.94 5.73 -2.21
C TYR A 115 -5.26 4.36 -2.12
N VAL A 116 -5.91 3.38 -1.49
CA VAL A 116 -5.35 2.04 -1.29
C VAL A 116 -5.11 1.36 -2.63
N MET A 117 -6.07 1.41 -3.54
CA MET A 117 -5.96 0.79 -4.86
C MET A 117 -5.00 1.54 -5.78
N GLY A 118 -4.96 2.88 -5.72
CA GLY A 118 -4.02 3.70 -6.49
C GLY A 118 -2.56 3.45 -6.13
N ALA A 119 -2.27 3.02 -4.91
CA ALA A 119 -0.92 2.61 -4.51
C ALA A 119 -0.45 1.28 -5.15
N LEU A 120 -1.33 0.60 -5.87
CA LEU A 120 -1.10 -0.61 -6.66
C LEU A 120 -1.40 -0.36 -8.15
N ASP A 121 -1.33 0.90 -8.57
CA ASP A 121 -1.58 1.38 -9.93
C ASP A 121 -3.01 1.08 -10.44
N VAL A 122 -3.97 0.80 -9.54
CA VAL A 122 -5.37 0.60 -9.88
C VAL A 122 -6.13 1.92 -9.77
N MET A 123 -6.45 2.50 -10.91
CA MET A 123 -7.21 3.75 -10.98
C MET A 123 -8.71 3.49 -10.77
N LEU A 124 -9.29 4.12 -9.73
CA LEU A 124 -10.71 4.01 -9.43
C LEU A 124 -11.44 5.36 -9.54
N PRO A 125 -12.71 5.33 -9.93
CA PRO A 125 -13.57 6.51 -9.91
C PRO A 125 -13.65 7.13 -8.51
N ARG A 126 -14.02 8.43 -8.44
CA ARG A 126 -14.06 9.15 -7.16
C ARG A 126 -15.17 8.70 -6.21
N THR A 127 -16.30 8.24 -6.71
CA THR A 127 -17.48 7.97 -5.88
C THR A 127 -17.70 6.49 -5.61
N ALA A 128 -18.26 6.14 -4.44
CA ALA A 128 -18.61 4.77 -4.09
C ALA A 128 -19.60 4.14 -5.11
N GLN A 129 -20.53 4.92 -5.64
CA GLN A 129 -21.49 4.47 -6.66
C GLN A 129 -20.77 4.00 -7.93
N LYS A 130 -19.79 4.77 -8.43
CA LYS A 130 -19.00 4.38 -9.61
C LYS A 130 -17.98 3.29 -9.29
N GLN A 131 -17.41 3.27 -8.09
CA GLN A 131 -16.51 2.17 -7.67
C GLN A 131 -17.23 0.82 -7.58
N ALA A 132 -18.51 0.83 -7.27
CA ALA A 132 -19.35 -0.38 -7.22
C ALA A 132 -19.60 -1.03 -8.60
N THR A 133 -19.18 -0.40 -9.69
CA THR A 133 -19.30 -0.97 -11.05
C THR A 133 -17.96 -1.49 -11.59
N VAL A 134 -16.87 -1.32 -10.86
CA VAL A 134 -15.52 -1.72 -11.28
C VAL A 134 -15.17 -3.10 -10.77
N GLY A 135 -14.47 -3.88 -11.59
CA GLY A 135 -14.01 -5.22 -11.26
C GLY A 135 -15.09 -6.30 -11.39
N GLN A 136 -14.71 -7.50 -11.05
CA GLN A 136 -15.59 -8.67 -11.11
C GLN A 136 -16.62 -8.65 -9.98
N GLU A 137 -17.88 -8.91 -10.31
CA GLU A 137 -18.89 -9.17 -9.31
C GLU A 137 -18.68 -10.53 -8.65
N VAL A 138 -18.75 -10.55 -7.33
CA VAL A 138 -18.60 -11.76 -6.52
C VAL A 138 -19.90 -11.98 -5.75
N PRO A 139 -20.33 -13.24 -5.54
CA PRO A 139 -21.50 -13.53 -4.73
C PRO A 139 -21.42 -12.83 -3.36
N LYS A 140 -22.57 -12.36 -2.90
CA LYS A 140 -22.73 -11.71 -1.61
C LYS A 140 -22.82 -12.75 -0.49
N ASP A 141 -21.69 -13.44 -0.29
CA ASP A 141 -21.51 -14.51 0.69
C ASP A 141 -20.22 -14.23 1.48
N LEU A 142 -20.34 -14.25 2.81
CA LEU A 142 -19.20 -14.00 3.71
C LEU A 142 -18.10 -15.06 3.54
N ALA A 143 -18.46 -16.30 3.20
CA ALA A 143 -17.50 -17.39 3.00
C ALA A 143 -16.73 -17.25 1.68
N ALA A 144 -17.30 -16.55 0.69
CA ALA A 144 -16.67 -16.34 -0.63
C ALA A 144 -15.71 -15.13 -0.64
N LEU A 145 -15.69 -14.32 0.41
CA LEU A 145 -14.87 -13.11 0.48
C LEU A 145 -13.39 -13.43 0.55
N LYS A 146 -12.61 -12.63 -0.16
CA LYS A 146 -11.14 -12.66 -0.12
C LYS A 146 -10.60 -11.29 0.30
N PRO A 147 -9.47 -11.24 1.03
CA PRO A 147 -8.82 -9.95 1.35
C PRO A 147 -8.64 -9.11 0.09
N GLY A 148 -8.91 -7.81 0.18
CA GLY A 148 -8.90 -6.88 -0.95
C GLY A 148 -10.23 -6.74 -1.69
N ASP A 149 -11.27 -7.54 -1.39
CA ASP A 149 -12.60 -7.35 -1.95
C ASP A 149 -13.22 -6.04 -1.46
N LEU A 150 -13.91 -5.35 -2.36
CA LEU A 150 -14.64 -4.12 -2.04
C LEU A 150 -16.09 -4.48 -1.67
N LEU A 151 -16.48 -4.10 -0.47
CA LEU A 151 -17.84 -4.30 0.02
C LEU A 151 -18.62 -3.01 -0.14
N THR A 152 -19.76 -3.06 -0.81
CA THR A 152 -20.61 -1.92 -1.13
C THR A 152 -21.90 -1.93 -0.34
N PHE A 153 -22.30 -0.75 0.17
CA PHE A 153 -23.47 -0.60 1.02
C PHE A 153 -24.33 0.57 0.56
N GLY A 154 -25.64 0.46 0.82
CA GLY A 154 -26.56 1.52 0.45
C GLY A 154 -28.03 1.16 0.64
N ARG A 155 -28.92 2.01 0.13
CA ARG A 155 -30.38 1.84 0.17
C ARG A 155 -30.98 1.95 -1.24
N GLY A 156 -31.99 1.13 -1.54
CA GLY A 156 -32.56 1.07 -2.88
C GLY A 156 -31.49 0.78 -3.93
N LYS A 157 -31.42 1.56 -5.00
CA LYS A 157 -30.40 1.46 -6.07
C LYS A 157 -29.11 2.25 -5.77
N ARG A 158 -29.10 3.05 -4.70
CA ARG A 158 -27.98 3.94 -4.38
C ARG A 158 -26.94 3.24 -3.54
N ILE A 159 -25.68 3.28 -3.98
CA ILE A 159 -24.52 2.93 -3.17
C ILE A 159 -23.98 4.20 -2.51
N SER A 160 -24.00 4.23 -1.19
CA SER A 160 -23.60 5.40 -0.39
C SER A 160 -22.34 5.15 0.45
N HIS A 161 -21.91 3.89 0.56
CA HIS A 161 -20.75 3.55 1.35
C HIS A 161 -20.00 2.36 0.76
N ILE A 162 -18.69 2.32 0.99
CA ILE A 162 -17.79 1.26 0.52
C ILE A 162 -16.67 1.04 1.54
N GLY A 163 -16.19 -0.19 1.64
CA GLY A 163 -15.04 -0.56 2.46
C GLY A 163 -14.24 -1.69 1.83
N ILE A 164 -13.09 -2.00 2.40
CA ILE A 164 -12.15 -3.02 1.94
C ILE A 164 -12.17 -4.18 2.90
N TYR A 165 -12.48 -5.37 2.43
CA TYR A 165 -12.40 -6.59 3.22
C TYR A 165 -10.94 -6.95 3.49
N VAL A 166 -10.60 -7.22 4.76
CA VAL A 166 -9.22 -7.47 5.20
C VAL A 166 -9.01 -8.86 5.78
N GLY A 167 -9.97 -9.76 5.55
CA GLY A 167 -9.94 -11.12 6.10
C GLY A 167 -10.66 -11.24 7.44
N GLU A 168 -10.84 -12.49 7.90
CA GLU A 168 -11.37 -12.85 9.24
C GLU A 168 -12.71 -12.19 9.59
N GLY A 169 -13.58 -11.99 8.61
CA GLY A 169 -14.85 -11.31 8.80
C GLY A 169 -14.69 -9.82 9.16
N ARG A 170 -13.60 -9.16 8.74
CA ARG A 170 -13.31 -7.75 9.05
C ARG A 170 -13.19 -6.89 7.80
N MET A 171 -13.53 -5.64 7.93
CA MET A 171 -13.49 -4.63 6.88
C MET A 171 -12.87 -3.35 7.42
N VAL A 172 -11.98 -2.73 6.64
CA VAL A 172 -11.50 -1.37 6.88
C VAL A 172 -12.32 -0.39 6.06
N HIS A 173 -12.84 0.66 6.70
CA HIS A 173 -13.63 1.69 6.04
C HIS A 173 -13.53 3.04 6.76
N ALA A 174 -13.77 4.13 6.06
CA ALA A 174 -13.89 5.46 6.66
C ALA A 174 -15.32 5.65 7.19
N SER A 175 -15.48 5.54 8.51
CA SER A 175 -16.76 5.59 9.20
C SER A 175 -17.21 7.02 9.46
N THR A 176 -18.44 7.36 9.04
CA THR A 176 -19.08 8.64 9.35
C THR A 176 -19.45 8.75 10.83
N SER A 177 -19.92 7.67 11.45
CA SER A 177 -20.31 7.65 12.87
C SER A 177 -19.11 7.76 13.80
N GLN A 178 -17.99 7.07 13.48
CA GLN A 178 -16.76 7.13 14.26
C GLN A 178 -15.84 8.30 13.85
N ARG A 179 -16.20 9.05 12.79
CA ARG A 179 -15.45 10.19 12.23
C ARG A 179 -13.99 9.89 11.88
N ARG A 180 -13.69 8.62 11.62
CA ARG A 180 -12.33 8.16 11.25
C ARG A 180 -12.37 6.84 10.48
N VAL A 181 -11.24 6.46 9.93
CA VAL A 181 -11.02 5.12 9.38
C VAL A 181 -10.92 4.13 10.54
N ILE A 182 -11.69 3.05 10.45
CA ILE A 182 -11.74 1.98 11.45
C ILE A 182 -11.73 0.62 10.78
N GLU A 183 -11.36 -0.40 11.54
CA GLU A 183 -11.60 -1.81 11.22
C GLU A 183 -12.85 -2.28 11.96
N THR A 184 -13.81 -2.84 11.24
CA THR A 184 -15.10 -3.28 11.77
C THR A 184 -15.34 -4.75 11.44
N ARG A 185 -15.85 -5.53 12.40
CA ARG A 185 -16.29 -6.90 12.16
C ARG A 185 -17.58 -6.90 11.34
N ILE A 186 -17.62 -7.75 10.31
CA ILE A 186 -18.80 -8.00 9.49
C ILE A 186 -19.32 -9.37 9.87
N SER A 187 -20.56 -9.44 10.30
CA SER A 187 -21.27 -10.68 10.59
C SER A 187 -22.74 -10.50 10.21
N GLU A 188 -23.48 -11.57 10.11
CA GLU A 188 -24.92 -11.52 9.81
C GLU A 188 -25.71 -10.61 10.77
N ARG A 189 -25.24 -10.45 12.00
CA ARG A 189 -25.82 -9.56 13.02
C ARG A 189 -25.38 -8.10 12.88
N SER A 190 -24.38 -7.81 12.02
CA SER A 190 -23.90 -6.43 11.84
C SER A 190 -24.97 -5.54 11.22
N PRO A 191 -25.20 -4.31 11.72
CA PRO A 191 -26.11 -3.35 11.10
C PRO A 191 -25.78 -3.03 9.64
N LEU A 192 -24.51 -3.14 9.23
CA LEU A 192 -24.05 -2.93 7.88
C LEU A 192 -24.59 -4.00 6.92
N ILE A 193 -24.79 -5.26 7.36
CA ILE A 193 -25.30 -6.35 6.52
C ILE A 193 -26.67 -6.04 5.92
N ARG A 194 -27.52 -5.35 6.66
CA ARG A 194 -28.85 -4.92 6.15
C ARG A 194 -28.76 -3.97 4.95
N GLN A 195 -27.62 -3.28 4.84
CA GLN A 195 -27.36 -2.33 3.76
C GLN A 195 -26.35 -2.86 2.74
N TRP A 196 -25.89 -4.11 2.88
CA TRP A 196 -24.92 -4.74 1.98
C TRP A 196 -25.52 -4.97 0.60
N LYS A 197 -24.92 -4.35 -0.42
CA LYS A 197 -25.42 -4.35 -1.80
C LYS A 197 -24.67 -5.29 -2.70
N GLY A 198 -23.37 -5.42 -2.54
CA GLY A 198 -22.57 -6.28 -3.41
C GLY A 198 -21.10 -6.32 -3.02
N VAL A 199 -20.37 -7.14 -3.75
CA VAL A 199 -18.93 -7.34 -3.62
C VAL A 199 -18.29 -7.14 -4.97
N ARG A 200 -17.16 -6.41 -5.02
CA ARG A 200 -16.34 -6.23 -6.22
C ARG A 200 -14.93 -6.71 -5.96
N ARG A 201 -14.42 -7.56 -6.83
CA ARG A 201 -13.06 -8.11 -6.76
C ARG A 201 -12.21 -7.52 -7.87
N LEU A 202 -11.11 -6.89 -7.50
CA LEU A 202 -10.16 -6.26 -8.42
C LEU A 202 -8.93 -7.14 -8.65
N VAL A 203 -8.56 -7.97 -7.66
CA VAL A 203 -7.42 -8.89 -7.73
C VAL A 203 -7.93 -10.30 -8.02
N GLY A 204 -7.84 -10.74 -9.26
CA GLY A 204 -8.17 -12.09 -9.73
C GLY A 204 -6.99 -13.07 -9.65
N ALA A 205 -7.16 -14.27 -10.21
CA ALA A 205 -6.09 -15.28 -10.28
C ALA A 205 -4.90 -14.85 -11.15
N GLY A 206 -5.09 -13.92 -12.09
CA GLY A 206 -4.04 -13.34 -12.97
C GLY A 206 -3.49 -11.98 -12.50
N GLY A 207 -3.74 -11.57 -11.26
CA GLY A 207 -3.35 -10.24 -10.77
C GLY A 207 -4.48 -9.22 -10.88
N VAL A 208 -4.13 -7.93 -10.96
CA VAL A 208 -5.10 -6.84 -11.16
C VAL A 208 -5.55 -6.81 -12.61
N ASN A 209 -6.86 -6.81 -12.85
CA ASN A 209 -7.39 -6.59 -14.19
C ASN A 209 -7.36 -5.09 -14.55
N LEU A 210 -6.17 -4.62 -14.98
CA LEU A 210 -5.92 -3.24 -15.38
C LEU A 210 -6.83 -2.77 -16.51
N ARG A 211 -7.21 -3.67 -17.43
CA ARG A 211 -8.07 -3.31 -18.56
C ARG A 211 -9.46 -2.90 -18.12
N ASP A 212 -10.08 -3.65 -17.21
CA ASP A 212 -11.40 -3.32 -16.67
C ASP A 212 -11.35 -2.04 -15.82
N SER A 213 -10.24 -1.83 -15.11
CA SER A 213 -10.00 -0.61 -14.33
C SER A 213 -9.91 0.63 -15.22
N LEU A 214 -9.18 0.54 -16.35
CA LEU A 214 -9.02 1.64 -17.30
C LEU A 214 -10.31 1.93 -18.06
N LEU A 215 -11.07 0.92 -18.47
CA LEU A 215 -12.36 1.10 -19.15
C LEU A 215 -13.38 1.77 -18.22
N ALA A 216 -13.48 1.34 -16.98
CA ALA A 216 -14.36 1.97 -15.99
C ALA A 216 -13.96 3.42 -15.66
N PHE A 217 -12.67 3.73 -15.73
CA PHE A 217 -12.20 5.12 -15.59
C PHE A 217 -12.58 5.96 -16.82
N ALA A 218 -12.40 5.44 -18.03
CA ALA A 218 -12.77 6.14 -19.28
C ALA A 218 -14.26 6.47 -19.32
N ASP A 219 -15.13 5.53 -18.91
CA ASP A 219 -16.58 5.78 -18.82
C ASP A 219 -16.97 6.77 -17.72
N SER A 220 -16.12 6.93 -16.69
CA SER A 220 -16.36 7.86 -15.59
C SER A 220 -16.00 9.30 -15.93
N VAL A 221 -15.22 9.53 -16.99
CA VAL A 221 -14.72 10.85 -17.46
C VAL A 221 -15.56 11.38 -18.61
N LYS A 222 -16.42 10.57 -19.22
CA LYS A 222 -17.38 11.08 -20.23
C LYS A 222 -18.31 12.12 -19.58
N PRO A 223 -18.43 13.31 -20.20
CA PRO A 223 -19.25 14.42 -19.72
C PRO A 223 -20.74 14.05 -19.58
#